data_bd40445c3d5e429138a65fe2ffecf3af
#
_entry.id   bd40445c3d5e429138a65fe2ffecf3af
#
_cell.length_a   1.000
_cell.length_b   1.000
_cell.length_c   1.000
_cell.angle_alpha   90.00
_cell.angle_beta   90.00
_cell.angle_gamma   90.00
#
_symmetry.space_group_name_H-M   'P 1'
#
loop_
_entity.id
_entity.type
_entity.pdbx_description
1 polymer ?
#
loop_
_entity_poly.entity_id
_entity_poly.type
_entity_poly.pdbx_seq_one_letter_code
_entity_poly.pdbx_strand_id
1 'polypeptide(L)'
;MKVQSKYSKKVNAWCMYDWANSVYSLVITTAIFPIFYNSVTTSASGSDIVNFFGLEIVNSVLYSYSLSFSFLILTIIQPILSGIADYSGNKKFFLRIFMYLGSFSCMFLYFFEGPNIEFGIIFYVLASVGFTGSLVFYNAFLPEISTPDNFDKISARGYSFGYIGSVILLIICLILIQGFEFFGFENSKEATKFTFLLVGIWWILFAQITLHYLEEKPKKIVLNKTILTYGAKELIKVWNYIKGVKNLKLYLLSYFFYSMGVQTIMLVASYFGDKEINLDQNKLIFTILIIQLIAIFGAYFFAYISRLRGNKFSLITMNICWIIVCITAYYVTDETKFYILAAAVGVLMGGIQSLSRSTFSKLLPKEIGDTASFFNFYGISYNISVVIGTFSYGYIEQVTGSMRSSVLALTLFFIIGLSFLIFTKIKK
;
A
#
# COMPACT_ATOMS: atom_id res chain seq x y z
N MET A 1 31.20 18.65 4.06
CA MET A 1 31.13 17.61 3.01
C MET A 1 30.80 16.21 3.53
N LYS A 2 31.56 15.60 4.48
CA LYS A 2 31.28 14.23 4.96
C LYS A 2 29.89 14.05 5.60
N VAL A 3 29.38 14.98 6.40
CA VAL A 3 28.06 14.91 7.05
C VAL A 3 26.92 14.98 6.03
N GLN A 4 27.02 15.85 5.03
CA GLN A 4 26.02 16.00 3.98
C GLN A 4 25.98 14.76 3.05
N SER A 5 27.14 14.13 2.80
CA SER A 5 27.24 12.87 2.08
C SER A 5 26.58 11.71 2.84
N LYS A 6 26.79 11.61 4.16
CA LYS A 6 26.17 10.59 5.01
C LYS A 6 24.65 10.73 5.10
N TYR A 7 24.15 11.97 5.20
CA TYR A 7 22.72 12.30 5.17
C TYR A 7 22.08 11.85 3.86
N SER A 8 22.67 12.24 2.73
CA SER A 8 22.18 11.87 1.40
C SER A 8 22.13 10.35 1.20
N LYS A 9 23.12 9.60 1.70
CA LYS A 9 23.15 8.12 1.64
C LYS A 9 22.00 7.49 2.42
N LYS A 10 21.70 7.97 3.63
CA LYS A 10 20.61 7.45 4.47
C LYS A 10 19.24 7.67 3.80
N VAL A 11 19.02 8.87 3.28
CA VAL A 11 17.76 9.22 2.56
C VAL A 11 17.61 8.35 1.30
N ASN A 12 18.67 8.19 0.52
CA ASN A 12 18.63 7.35 -0.68
C ASN A 12 18.34 5.88 -0.32
N ALA A 13 19.00 5.36 0.71
CA ALA A 13 18.79 4.01 1.18
C ALA A 13 17.37 3.79 1.72
N TRP A 14 16.78 4.80 2.37
CA TRP A 14 15.39 4.75 2.79
C TRP A 14 14.46 4.70 1.57
N CYS A 15 14.64 5.52 0.56
CA CYS A 15 13.85 5.47 -0.69
C CYS A 15 14.00 4.12 -1.43
N MET A 16 15.15 3.45 -1.29
CA MET A 16 15.35 2.12 -1.90
C MET A 16 14.45 1.03 -1.29
N TYR A 17 13.87 1.25 -0.12
CA TYR A 17 12.89 0.32 0.41
C TYR A 17 11.57 0.38 -0.36
N ASP A 18 11.08 1.57 -0.73
CA ASP A 18 9.91 1.72 -1.60
C ASP A 18 10.18 1.10 -2.99
N TRP A 19 11.39 1.26 -3.56
CA TRP A 19 11.82 0.56 -4.78
C TRP A 19 11.73 -0.96 -4.62
N ALA A 20 12.13 -1.48 -3.46
CA ALA A 20 12.21 -2.90 -3.21
C ALA A 20 10.83 -3.54 -3.00
N ASN A 21 9.95 -2.92 -2.19
CA ASN A 21 8.72 -3.54 -1.73
C ASN A 21 7.50 -3.23 -2.59
N SER A 22 7.49 -2.12 -3.36
CA SER A 22 6.32 -1.74 -4.17
C SER A 22 6.03 -2.72 -5.30
N VAL A 23 7.00 -3.56 -5.66
CA VAL A 23 6.81 -4.66 -6.62
C VAL A 23 5.75 -5.66 -6.15
N TYR A 24 5.64 -5.91 -4.83
CA TYR A 24 4.58 -6.74 -4.28
C TYR A 24 3.20 -6.15 -4.57
N SER A 25 3.01 -4.88 -4.26
CA SER A 25 1.72 -4.20 -4.46
C SER A 25 1.30 -4.19 -5.93
N LEU A 26 2.22 -3.88 -6.84
CA LEU A 26 1.90 -3.77 -8.26
C LEU A 26 1.81 -5.14 -8.93
N VAL A 27 2.84 -5.97 -8.81
CA VAL A 27 2.94 -7.23 -9.57
C VAL A 27 2.06 -8.32 -8.95
N ILE A 28 2.13 -8.51 -7.61
CA ILE A 28 1.34 -9.55 -6.95
C ILE A 28 -0.10 -9.09 -6.73
N THR A 29 -0.33 -8.00 -5.98
CA THR A 29 -1.70 -7.67 -5.55
C THR A 29 -2.57 -7.14 -6.69
N THR A 30 -1.98 -6.38 -7.64
CA THR A 30 -2.79 -5.62 -8.61
C THR A 30 -2.79 -6.25 -10.01
N ALA A 31 -1.64 -6.73 -10.52
CA ALA A 31 -1.52 -7.01 -11.95
C ALA A 31 -1.53 -8.52 -12.30
N ILE A 32 -0.63 -9.34 -11.73
CA ILE A 32 -0.39 -10.70 -12.24
C ILE A 32 -1.10 -11.78 -11.42
N PHE A 33 -0.96 -11.74 -10.09
CA PHE A 33 -1.50 -12.83 -9.26
C PHE A 33 -3.03 -12.95 -9.29
N PRO A 34 -3.87 -11.89 -9.31
CA PRO A 34 -5.32 -12.03 -9.42
C PRO A 34 -5.74 -12.79 -10.68
N ILE A 35 -5.09 -12.49 -11.82
CA ILE A 35 -5.35 -13.12 -13.11
C ILE A 35 -4.93 -14.60 -13.06
N PHE A 36 -3.72 -14.86 -12.58
CA PHE A 36 -3.20 -16.22 -12.43
C PHE A 36 -4.08 -17.05 -11.49
N TYR A 37 -4.40 -16.50 -10.31
CA TYR A 37 -5.27 -17.14 -9.34
C TYR A 37 -6.60 -17.56 -9.95
N ASN A 38 -7.28 -16.63 -10.63
CA ASN A 38 -8.56 -16.92 -11.29
C ASN A 38 -8.39 -18.02 -12.36
N SER A 39 -7.34 -17.97 -13.16
CA SER A 39 -7.10 -18.94 -14.23
C SER A 39 -6.83 -20.37 -13.73
N VAL A 40 -6.24 -20.52 -12.54
CA VAL A 40 -5.92 -21.86 -11.97
C VAL A 40 -7.00 -22.38 -11.03
N THR A 41 -7.92 -21.54 -10.58
CA THR A 41 -9.01 -21.90 -9.66
C THR A 41 -10.37 -22.01 -10.34
N THR A 42 -10.52 -21.57 -11.60
CA THR A 42 -11.72 -21.81 -12.41
C THR A 42 -11.59 -23.17 -13.05
N SER A 43 -12.57 -24.05 -12.87
CA SER A 43 -12.56 -25.40 -13.44
C SER A 43 -12.75 -25.38 -14.95
N ALA A 44 -12.42 -26.50 -15.61
CA ALA A 44 -12.65 -26.68 -17.06
C ALA A 44 -14.14 -26.57 -17.46
N SER A 45 -15.07 -26.82 -16.53
CA SER A 45 -16.51 -26.62 -16.71
C SER A 45 -16.99 -25.18 -16.52
N GLY A 46 -16.06 -24.24 -16.21
CA GLY A 46 -16.36 -22.83 -15.93
C GLY A 46 -16.84 -22.55 -14.50
N SER A 47 -16.83 -23.56 -13.59
CA SER A 47 -17.16 -23.31 -12.18
C SER A 47 -16.03 -22.55 -11.51
N ASP A 48 -16.38 -21.51 -10.77
CA ASP A 48 -15.52 -20.67 -9.94
C ASP A 48 -15.60 -21.02 -8.44
N ILE A 49 -16.31 -22.13 -8.11
CA ILE A 49 -16.39 -22.65 -6.74
C ILE A 49 -15.15 -23.49 -6.46
N VAL A 50 -14.49 -23.19 -5.35
CA VAL A 50 -13.30 -23.90 -4.85
C VAL A 50 -13.57 -24.50 -3.47
N ASN A 51 -12.88 -25.59 -3.15
CA ASN A 51 -12.92 -26.17 -1.80
C ASN A 51 -11.72 -25.62 -1.00
N PHE A 52 -11.98 -24.90 0.09
CA PHE A 52 -10.98 -24.37 0.98
C PHE A 52 -11.19 -24.88 2.38
N PHE A 53 -10.32 -25.79 2.83
CA PHE A 53 -10.47 -26.51 4.11
C PHE A 53 -11.85 -27.18 4.31
N GLY A 54 -12.42 -27.73 3.24
CA GLY A 54 -13.74 -28.38 3.28
C GLY A 54 -14.94 -27.44 3.12
N LEU A 55 -14.71 -26.13 2.92
CA LEU A 55 -15.75 -25.15 2.65
C LEU A 55 -15.79 -24.84 1.15
N GLU A 56 -16.94 -24.96 0.53
CA GLU A 56 -17.18 -24.51 -0.84
C GLU A 56 -17.39 -22.98 -0.86
N ILE A 57 -16.55 -22.28 -1.58
CA ILE A 57 -16.56 -20.82 -1.67
C ILE A 57 -16.19 -20.38 -3.10
N VAL A 58 -16.76 -19.27 -3.55
CA VAL A 58 -16.39 -18.65 -4.82
C VAL A 58 -14.94 -18.14 -4.74
N ASN A 59 -14.13 -18.42 -5.74
CA ASN A 59 -12.70 -18.12 -5.77
C ASN A 59 -12.40 -16.63 -5.56
N SER A 60 -13.16 -15.72 -6.18
CA SER A 60 -13.00 -14.27 -6.03
C SER A 60 -13.34 -13.77 -4.62
N VAL A 61 -14.33 -14.41 -3.96
CA VAL A 61 -14.70 -14.13 -2.57
C VAL A 61 -13.59 -14.57 -1.63
N LEU A 62 -13.02 -15.77 -1.85
CA LEU A 62 -11.89 -16.28 -1.06
C LEU A 62 -10.67 -15.37 -1.19
N TYR A 63 -10.35 -14.91 -2.40
CA TYR A 63 -9.26 -13.96 -2.65
C TYR A 63 -9.46 -12.66 -1.85
N SER A 64 -10.65 -12.07 -1.92
CA SER A 64 -10.99 -10.81 -1.22
C SER A 64 -10.97 -10.97 0.30
N TYR A 65 -11.48 -12.09 0.82
CA TYR A 65 -11.44 -12.39 2.25
C TYR A 65 -10.01 -12.62 2.75
N SER A 66 -9.14 -13.23 1.93
CA SER A 66 -7.74 -13.46 2.26
C SER A 66 -6.98 -12.14 2.43
N LEU A 67 -7.21 -11.17 1.56
CA LEU A 67 -6.63 -9.84 1.68
C LEU A 67 -7.14 -9.12 2.95
N SER A 68 -8.45 -9.14 3.18
CA SER A 68 -9.07 -8.55 4.37
C SER A 68 -8.57 -9.21 5.67
N PHE A 69 -8.40 -10.52 5.67
CA PHE A 69 -7.86 -11.28 6.79
C PHE A 69 -6.41 -10.89 7.12
N SER A 70 -5.58 -10.65 6.10
CA SER A 70 -4.21 -10.16 6.32
C SER A 70 -4.17 -8.81 7.04
N PHE A 71 -5.04 -7.88 6.68
CA PHE A 71 -5.17 -6.59 7.35
C PHE A 71 -5.70 -6.72 8.78
N LEU A 72 -6.62 -7.66 9.03
CA LEU A 72 -7.15 -7.93 10.36
C LEU A 72 -6.06 -8.49 11.29
N ILE A 73 -5.27 -9.47 10.82
CA ILE A 73 -4.12 -10.02 11.56
C ILE A 73 -3.19 -8.89 12.00
N LEU A 74 -2.83 -7.99 11.08
CA LEU A 74 -1.92 -6.88 11.38
C LEU A 74 -2.54 -5.88 12.36
N THR A 75 -3.82 -5.60 12.25
CA THR A 75 -4.51 -4.70 13.18
C THR A 75 -4.41 -5.21 14.62
N ILE A 76 -4.34 -6.52 14.82
CA ILE A 76 -4.21 -7.15 16.16
C ILE A 76 -2.75 -7.26 16.61
N ILE A 77 -1.86 -7.73 15.73
CA ILE A 77 -0.49 -8.09 16.12
C ILE A 77 0.45 -6.88 16.09
N GLN A 78 0.33 -6.03 15.10
CA GLN A 78 1.25 -4.93 14.84
C GLN A 78 1.33 -3.88 15.96
N PRO A 79 0.25 -3.55 16.70
CA PRO A 79 0.33 -2.69 17.87
C PRO A 79 1.34 -3.16 18.91
N ILE A 80 1.32 -4.45 19.22
CA ILE A 80 2.22 -5.05 20.20
C ILE A 80 3.67 -4.99 19.71
N LEU A 81 3.88 -5.35 18.43
CA LEU A 81 5.23 -5.36 17.83
C LEU A 81 5.83 -3.95 17.72
N SER A 82 5.01 -2.94 17.39
CA SER A 82 5.48 -1.55 17.32
C SER A 82 5.86 -1.00 18.69
N GLY A 83 5.09 -1.30 19.74
CA GLY A 83 5.44 -0.93 21.11
C GLY A 83 6.75 -1.59 21.58
N ILE A 84 6.96 -2.87 21.25
CA ILE A 84 8.22 -3.57 21.52
C ILE A 84 9.38 -2.94 20.75
N ALA A 85 9.16 -2.59 19.47
CA ALA A 85 10.18 -1.97 18.64
C ALA A 85 10.64 -0.62 19.18
N ASP A 86 9.73 0.23 19.64
CA ASP A 86 10.04 1.52 20.24
C ASP A 86 10.72 1.36 21.61
N TYR A 87 10.21 0.46 22.45
CA TYR A 87 10.82 0.19 23.76
C TYR A 87 12.27 -0.30 23.63
N SER A 88 12.49 -1.23 22.69
CA SER A 88 13.82 -1.82 22.45
C SER A 88 14.73 -0.94 21.58
N GLY A 89 14.19 0.06 20.89
CA GLY A 89 14.91 0.85 19.89
C GLY A 89 15.35 0.02 18.67
N ASN A 90 14.63 -1.07 18.35
CA ASN A 90 15.05 -2.05 17.33
C ASN A 90 14.00 -2.22 16.21
N LYS A 91 13.60 -1.11 15.61
CA LYS A 91 12.61 -1.09 14.50
C LYS A 91 13.09 -1.84 13.26
N LYS A 92 14.39 -1.79 12.98
CA LYS A 92 15.02 -2.43 11.82
C LYS A 92 14.93 -3.97 11.91
N PHE A 93 14.96 -4.55 13.12
CA PHE A 93 14.75 -5.97 13.31
C PHE A 93 13.36 -6.40 12.84
N PHE A 94 12.31 -5.68 13.21
CA PHE A 94 10.94 -5.96 12.79
C PHE A 94 10.75 -5.69 11.30
N LEU A 95 11.31 -4.61 10.76
CA LEU A 95 11.34 -4.33 9.33
C LEU A 95 11.92 -5.52 8.55
N ARG A 96 13.04 -6.09 9.06
CA ARG A 96 13.71 -7.24 8.46
C ARG A 96 12.85 -8.51 8.50
N ILE A 97 12.20 -8.80 9.62
CA ILE A 97 11.32 -9.96 9.77
C ILE A 97 10.17 -9.88 8.75
N PHE A 98 9.45 -8.77 8.71
CA PHE A 98 8.33 -8.61 7.80
C PHE A 98 8.78 -8.60 6.33
N MET A 99 9.91 -8.01 6.02
CA MET A 99 10.51 -8.02 4.69
C MET A 99 10.82 -9.46 4.24
N TYR A 100 11.49 -10.26 5.06
CA TYR A 100 11.77 -11.66 4.72
C TYR A 100 10.50 -12.50 4.65
N LEU A 101 9.55 -12.32 5.59
CA LEU A 101 8.26 -12.99 5.55
C LEU A 101 7.54 -12.73 4.22
N GLY A 102 7.42 -11.46 3.81
CA GLY A 102 6.77 -11.09 2.56
C GLY A 102 7.49 -11.61 1.33
N SER A 103 8.80 -11.44 1.27
CA SER A 103 9.61 -11.85 0.13
C SER A 103 9.61 -13.36 -0.09
N PHE A 104 9.85 -14.16 0.97
CA PHE A 104 9.80 -15.61 0.88
C PHE A 104 8.41 -16.11 0.53
N SER A 105 7.37 -15.49 1.10
CA SER A 105 5.99 -15.85 0.75
C SER A 105 5.70 -15.61 -0.72
N CYS A 106 6.17 -14.51 -1.32
CA CYS A 106 6.09 -14.32 -2.78
C CYS A 106 6.81 -15.43 -3.54
N MET A 107 8.01 -15.82 -3.09
CA MET A 107 8.77 -16.91 -3.75
C MET A 107 8.04 -18.25 -3.64
N PHE A 108 7.40 -18.54 -2.52
CA PHE A 108 6.61 -19.76 -2.34
C PHE A 108 5.36 -19.81 -3.22
N LEU A 109 4.80 -18.68 -3.65
CA LEU A 109 3.71 -18.65 -4.63
C LEU A 109 4.08 -19.31 -5.97
N TYR A 110 5.37 -19.48 -6.27
CA TYR A 110 5.85 -20.28 -7.41
C TYR A 110 5.29 -21.71 -7.42
N PHE A 111 5.09 -22.31 -6.25
CA PHE A 111 4.57 -23.68 -6.12
C PHE A 111 3.04 -23.74 -6.07
N PHE A 112 2.36 -22.61 -6.22
CA PHE A 112 0.91 -22.58 -6.24
C PHE A 112 0.37 -23.11 -7.56
N GLU A 113 -0.54 -24.08 -7.44
CA GLU A 113 -1.32 -24.66 -8.53
C GLU A 113 -2.78 -24.78 -8.09
N GLY A 114 -3.73 -24.82 -9.03
CA GLY A 114 -5.16 -24.85 -8.70
C GLY A 114 -5.58 -25.86 -7.62
N PRO A 115 -5.08 -27.11 -7.64
CA PRO A 115 -5.44 -28.12 -6.64
C PRO A 115 -4.97 -27.84 -5.21
N ASN A 116 -3.92 -27.02 -5.02
CA ASN A 116 -3.38 -26.70 -3.69
C ASN A 116 -3.76 -25.28 -3.24
N ILE A 117 -5.05 -24.95 -3.31
CA ILE A 117 -5.56 -23.58 -3.08
C ILE A 117 -5.20 -23.06 -1.71
N GLU A 118 -5.23 -23.91 -0.67
CA GLU A 118 -4.85 -23.54 0.70
C GLU A 118 -3.42 -23.02 0.75
N PHE A 119 -2.51 -23.67 0.04
CA PHE A 119 -1.12 -23.24 -0.06
C PHE A 119 -1.02 -21.85 -0.69
N GLY A 120 -1.67 -21.63 -1.84
CA GLY A 120 -1.67 -20.35 -2.53
C GLY A 120 -2.21 -19.22 -1.65
N ILE A 121 -3.35 -19.45 -1.01
CA ILE A 121 -4.01 -18.47 -0.13
C ILE A 121 -3.17 -18.16 1.12
N ILE A 122 -2.59 -19.18 1.78
CA ILE A 122 -1.75 -18.98 2.96
C ILE A 122 -0.54 -18.10 2.60
N PHE A 123 0.18 -18.41 1.53
CA PHE A 123 1.34 -17.62 1.14
C PHE A 123 0.97 -16.23 0.60
N TYR A 124 -0.18 -16.06 -0.03
CA TYR A 124 -0.70 -14.74 -0.39
C TYR A 124 -0.99 -13.88 0.85
N VAL A 125 -1.65 -14.44 1.87
CA VAL A 125 -1.89 -13.77 3.15
C VAL A 125 -0.58 -13.40 3.84
N LEU A 126 0.38 -14.33 3.92
CA LEU A 126 1.68 -14.08 4.53
C LEU A 126 2.49 -13.01 3.78
N ALA A 127 2.42 -12.98 2.44
CA ALA A 127 3.04 -11.95 1.63
C ALA A 127 2.43 -10.56 1.91
N SER A 128 1.09 -10.50 2.01
CA SER A 128 0.35 -9.28 2.38
C SER A 128 0.69 -8.79 3.79
N VAL A 129 0.77 -9.70 4.76
CA VAL A 129 1.21 -9.42 6.14
C VAL A 129 2.64 -8.90 6.14
N GLY A 130 3.54 -9.52 5.38
CA GLY A 130 4.94 -9.08 5.24
C GLY A 130 5.05 -7.68 4.66
N PHE A 131 4.33 -7.40 3.57
CA PHE A 131 4.32 -6.09 2.94
C PHE A 131 3.78 -5.01 3.87
N THR A 132 2.54 -5.13 4.29
CA THR A 132 1.85 -4.11 5.10
C THR A 132 2.50 -3.95 6.47
N GLY A 133 2.93 -5.07 7.10
CA GLY A 133 3.62 -5.05 8.39
C GLY A 133 4.96 -4.32 8.34
N SER A 134 5.71 -4.45 7.25
CA SER A 134 6.98 -3.76 7.07
C SER A 134 6.83 -2.25 6.96
N LEU A 135 5.74 -1.76 6.38
CA LEU A 135 5.51 -0.33 6.12
C LEU A 135 5.45 0.52 7.40
N VAL A 136 4.96 -0.02 8.50
CA VAL A 136 4.91 0.71 9.77
C VAL A 136 6.32 1.04 10.25
N PHE A 137 7.20 0.05 10.28
CA PHE A 137 8.58 0.23 10.71
C PHE A 137 9.39 1.07 9.71
N TYR A 138 9.17 0.87 8.42
CA TYR A 138 9.77 1.67 7.37
C TYR A 138 9.41 3.16 7.48
N ASN A 139 8.11 3.46 7.59
CA ASN A 139 7.63 4.84 7.68
C ASN A 139 8.12 5.53 8.97
N ALA A 140 8.29 4.78 10.07
CA ALA A 140 8.79 5.29 11.33
C ALA A 140 10.22 5.87 11.26
N PHE A 141 11.00 5.49 10.24
CA PHE A 141 12.33 6.08 10.01
C PHE A 141 12.28 7.49 9.41
N LEU A 142 11.22 7.89 8.71
CA LEU A 142 11.18 9.20 8.05
C LEU A 142 11.45 10.38 9.00
N PRO A 143 10.84 10.47 10.19
CA PRO A 143 11.15 11.52 11.16
C PRO A 143 12.58 11.45 11.73
N GLU A 144 13.22 10.28 11.69
CA GLU A 144 14.56 10.07 12.26
C GLU A 144 15.69 10.40 11.29
N ILE A 145 15.43 10.24 9.98
CA ILE A 145 16.42 10.46 8.93
C ILE A 145 16.37 11.86 8.34
N SER A 146 15.36 12.68 8.68
CA SER A 146 15.16 13.98 8.06
C SER A 146 14.51 14.99 9.00
N THR A 147 14.33 16.21 8.51
CA THR A 147 13.68 17.33 9.20
C THR A 147 12.31 17.62 8.57
N PRO A 148 11.37 18.25 9.30
CA PRO A 148 10.03 18.55 8.81
C PRO A 148 10.00 19.28 7.46
N ASP A 149 10.97 20.17 7.22
CA ASP A 149 11.06 20.93 5.95
C ASP A 149 11.32 20.04 4.72
N ASN A 150 11.91 18.86 4.92
CA ASN A 150 12.27 17.93 3.86
C ASN A 150 11.32 16.72 3.75
N PHE A 151 10.41 16.50 4.71
CA PHE A 151 9.56 15.29 4.71
C PHE A 151 8.75 15.14 3.43
N ASP A 152 8.18 16.21 2.88
CA ASP A 152 7.36 16.16 1.66
C ASP A 152 8.20 15.70 0.46
N LYS A 153 9.39 16.28 0.29
CA LYS A 153 10.30 15.95 -0.79
C LYS A 153 10.82 14.51 -0.69
N ILE A 154 11.17 14.07 0.51
CA ILE A 154 11.71 12.73 0.75
C ILE A 154 10.61 11.69 0.60
N SER A 155 9.42 11.96 1.11
CA SER A 155 8.26 11.08 0.95
C SER A 155 7.86 10.93 -0.52
N ALA A 156 7.79 12.04 -1.28
CA ALA A 156 7.52 12.00 -2.71
C ALA A 156 8.58 11.19 -3.46
N ARG A 157 9.88 11.36 -3.11
CA ARG A 157 10.97 10.60 -3.70
C ARG A 157 10.86 9.10 -3.41
N GLY A 158 10.51 8.70 -2.17
CA GLY A 158 10.31 7.30 -1.81
C GLY A 158 9.22 6.67 -2.67
N TYR A 159 8.03 7.26 -2.72
CA TYR A 159 6.93 6.75 -3.56
C TYR A 159 7.31 6.70 -5.04
N SER A 160 8.00 7.73 -5.56
CA SER A 160 8.46 7.73 -6.95
C SER A 160 9.43 6.59 -7.24
N PHE A 161 10.35 6.28 -6.32
CA PHE A 161 11.21 5.10 -6.42
C PHE A 161 10.40 3.81 -6.45
N GLY A 162 9.37 3.70 -5.61
CA GLY A 162 8.45 2.56 -5.60
C GLY A 162 7.74 2.38 -6.94
N TYR A 163 7.18 3.45 -7.50
CA TYR A 163 6.51 3.40 -8.80
C TYR A 163 7.46 3.01 -9.92
N ILE A 164 8.68 3.56 -9.97
CA ILE A 164 9.67 3.22 -11.00
C ILE A 164 10.09 1.76 -10.87
N GLY A 165 10.46 1.31 -9.65
CA GLY A 165 10.90 -0.07 -9.42
C GLY A 165 9.84 -1.10 -9.76
N SER A 166 8.59 -0.84 -9.37
CA SER A 166 7.47 -1.74 -9.63
C SER A 166 7.07 -1.80 -11.10
N VAL A 167 7.11 -0.67 -11.82
CA VAL A 167 6.88 -0.63 -13.27
C VAL A 167 7.96 -1.40 -14.03
N ILE A 168 9.23 -1.20 -13.68
CA ILE A 168 10.33 -1.93 -14.33
C ILE A 168 10.15 -3.43 -14.15
N LEU A 169 9.90 -3.90 -12.93
CA LEU A 169 9.70 -5.32 -12.70
C LEU A 169 8.44 -5.84 -13.39
N LEU A 170 7.33 -5.10 -13.39
CA LEU A 170 6.12 -5.49 -14.10
C LEU A 170 6.38 -5.67 -15.60
N ILE A 171 7.11 -4.74 -16.25
CA ILE A 171 7.48 -4.87 -17.65
C ILE A 171 8.34 -6.11 -17.88
N ILE A 172 9.33 -6.38 -17.04
CA ILE A 172 10.14 -7.62 -17.11
C ILE A 172 9.25 -8.85 -17.01
N CYS A 173 8.32 -8.88 -16.06
CA CYS A 173 7.38 -10.00 -15.88
C CYS A 173 6.50 -10.20 -17.12
N LEU A 174 5.98 -9.12 -17.72
CA LEU A 174 5.15 -9.20 -18.93
C LEU A 174 5.94 -9.71 -20.14
N ILE A 175 7.20 -9.27 -20.31
CA ILE A 175 8.08 -9.76 -21.37
C ILE A 175 8.33 -11.27 -21.18
N LEU A 176 8.56 -11.75 -19.96
CA LEU A 176 8.73 -13.17 -19.66
C LEU A 176 7.46 -13.98 -19.97
N ILE A 177 6.30 -13.46 -19.57
CA ILE A 177 5.02 -14.16 -19.77
C ILE A 177 4.63 -14.21 -21.25
N GLN A 178 4.83 -13.11 -22.00
CA GLN A 178 4.47 -13.08 -23.42
C GLN A 178 5.49 -13.79 -24.30
N GLY A 179 6.76 -13.76 -23.93
CA GLY A 179 7.87 -14.41 -24.64
C GLY A 179 8.29 -15.75 -24.02
N PHE A 180 7.38 -16.46 -23.37
CA PHE A 180 7.68 -17.66 -22.58
C PHE A 180 8.51 -18.69 -23.34
N GLU A 181 8.23 -18.93 -24.62
CA GLU A 181 8.95 -19.86 -25.48
C GLU A 181 10.41 -19.44 -25.68
N PHE A 182 10.67 -18.15 -25.89
CA PHE A 182 12.01 -17.60 -26.05
C PHE A 182 12.87 -17.80 -24.79
N PHE A 183 12.26 -17.76 -23.61
CA PHE A 183 12.94 -17.96 -22.33
C PHE A 183 12.99 -19.43 -21.88
N GLY A 184 12.48 -20.36 -22.70
CA GLY A 184 12.56 -21.80 -22.45
C GLY A 184 11.52 -22.34 -21.46
N PHE A 185 10.43 -21.61 -21.23
CA PHE A 185 9.28 -22.09 -20.45
C PHE A 185 8.36 -22.93 -21.34
N GLU A 186 7.76 -23.98 -20.79
CA GLU A 186 6.82 -24.84 -21.51
C GLU A 186 5.53 -24.11 -21.90
N ASN A 187 5.10 -23.17 -21.08
CA ASN A 187 3.87 -22.40 -21.29
C ASN A 187 3.88 -21.09 -20.51
N SER A 188 2.97 -20.19 -20.85
CA SER A 188 2.78 -18.89 -20.21
C SER A 188 2.47 -18.99 -18.70
N LYS A 189 1.85 -20.08 -18.26
CA LYS A 189 1.51 -20.33 -16.85
C LYS A 189 2.77 -20.58 -16.01
N GLU A 190 3.71 -21.35 -16.55
CA GLU A 190 5.01 -21.58 -15.90
C GLU A 190 5.82 -20.29 -15.80
N ALA A 191 5.90 -19.53 -16.89
CA ALA A 191 6.52 -18.21 -16.88
C ALA A 191 5.88 -17.26 -15.86
N THR A 192 4.55 -17.30 -15.70
CA THR A 192 3.84 -16.52 -14.70
C THR A 192 4.24 -16.92 -13.27
N LYS A 193 4.31 -18.21 -12.97
CA LYS A 193 4.79 -18.70 -11.66
C LYS A 193 6.22 -18.21 -11.37
N PHE A 194 7.09 -18.18 -12.38
CA PHE A 194 8.46 -17.68 -12.24
C PHE A 194 8.51 -16.21 -11.88
N THR A 195 7.55 -15.38 -12.32
CA THR A 195 7.50 -13.97 -11.92
C THR A 195 7.33 -13.79 -10.42
N PHE A 196 6.68 -14.70 -9.71
CA PHE A 196 6.53 -14.64 -8.25
C PHE A 196 7.87 -14.83 -7.53
N LEU A 197 8.75 -15.69 -8.06
CA LEU A 197 10.13 -15.80 -7.59
C LEU A 197 10.88 -14.48 -7.79
N LEU A 198 10.75 -13.87 -8.97
CA LEU A 198 11.42 -12.62 -9.29
C LEU A 198 10.98 -11.49 -8.33
N VAL A 199 9.70 -11.39 -7.97
CA VAL A 199 9.20 -10.42 -7.00
C VAL A 199 9.89 -10.60 -5.64
N GLY A 200 9.95 -11.83 -5.13
CA GLY A 200 10.60 -12.11 -3.84
C GLY A 200 12.10 -11.82 -3.87
N ILE A 201 12.80 -12.23 -4.93
CA ILE A 201 14.24 -11.98 -5.13
C ILE A 201 14.51 -10.47 -5.21
N TRP A 202 13.75 -9.74 -6.03
CA TRP A 202 13.86 -8.27 -6.15
C TRP A 202 13.72 -7.59 -4.81
N TRP A 203 12.69 -7.96 -4.05
CA TRP A 203 12.42 -7.36 -2.75
C TRP A 203 13.57 -7.63 -1.76
N ILE A 204 14.05 -8.86 -1.65
CA ILE A 204 15.18 -9.19 -0.77
C ILE A 204 16.44 -8.42 -1.18
N LEU A 205 16.82 -8.46 -2.46
CA LEU A 205 18.06 -7.88 -2.92
C LEU A 205 18.13 -6.37 -2.68
N PHE A 206 17.13 -5.61 -3.10
CA PHE A 206 17.13 -4.16 -2.98
C PHE A 206 16.87 -3.68 -1.55
N ALA A 207 16.11 -4.41 -0.74
CA ALA A 207 15.90 -4.06 0.66
C ALA A 207 17.19 -4.17 1.50
N GLN A 208 18.19 -4.98 1.08
CA GLN A 208 19.48 -5.03 1.79
C GLN A 208 20.17 -3.67 1.82
N ILE A 209 20.02 -2.85 0.77
CA ILE A 209 20.58 -1.49 0.73
C ILE A 209 20.01 -0.67 1.90
N THR A 210 18.70 -0.71 2.09
CA THR A 210 18.03 -0.03 3.20
C THR A 210 18.48 -0.57 4.54
N LEU A 211 18.48 -1.88 4.71
CA LEU A 211 18.89 -2.53 5.95
C LEU A 211 20.36 -2.30 6.28
N HIS A 212 21.23 -2.06 5.32
CA HIS A 212 22.64 -1.77 5.56
C HIS A 212 22.85 -0.33 6.04
N TYR A 213 22.23 0.66 5.37
CA TYR A 213 22.52 2.07 5.61
C TYR A 213 21.63 2.74 6.67
N LEU A 214 20.47 2.18 7.01
CA LEU A 214 19.68 2.68 8.13
C LEU A 214 20.36 2.30 9.44
N GLU A 215 20.76 3.31 10.21
CA GLU A 215 21.40 3.13 11.52
C GLU A 215 20.32 3.15 12.61
N GLU A 216 20.48 2.28 13.58
CA GLU A 216 19.70 2.24 14.83
C GLU A 216 20.64 2.25 16.03
N LYS A 217 20.11 2.65 17.16
CA LYS A 217 20.78 2.53 18.47
C LYS A 217 19.94 1.62 19.37
N PRO A 218 20.02 0.29 19.15
CA PRO A 218 19.25 -0.64 19.96
C PRO A 218 19.68 -0.53 21.44
N LYS A 219 18.70 -0.51 22.32
CA LYS A 219 18.95 -0.62 23.75
C LYS A 219 19.27 -2.08 24.07
N LYS A 220 20.25 -2.32 24.92
CA LYS A 220 20.53 -3.67 25.44
C LYS A 220 19.40 -4.07 26.40
N ILE A 221 18.41 -4.74 25.89
CA ILE A 221 17.25 -5.22 26.64
C ILE A 221 17.27 -6.75 26.65
N VAL A 222 17.13 -7.34 27.83
CA VAL A 222 16.96 -8.78 27.95
C VAL A 222 15.53 -9.12 27.57
N LEU A 223 15.38 -10.01 26.59
CA LEU A 223 14.09 -10.55 26.17
C LEU A 223 13.51 -11.40 27.31
N ASN A 224 12.61 -10.82 28.09
CA ASN A 224 11.84 -11.51 29.11
C ASN A 224 10.33 -11.24 28.91
N LYS A 225 9.47 -11.95 29.66
CA LYS A 225 8.01 -11.79 29.56
C LYS A 225 7.53 -10.34 29.80
N THR A 226 8.34 -9.51 30.47
CA THR A 226 7.99 -8.10 30.74
C THR A 226 8.04 -7.22 29.49
N ILE A 227 8.70 -7.65 28.40
CA ILE A 227 8.79 -6.86 27.16
C ILE A 227 7.39 -6.64 26.52
N LEU A 228 6.50 -7.63 26.60
CA LEU A 228 5.12 -7.50 26.13
C LEU A 228 4.35 -6.44 26.92
N THR A 229 4.54 -6.43 28.24
CA THR A 229 3.91 -5.45 29.13
C THR A 229 4.43 -4.02 28.84
N TYR A 230 5.73 -3.86 28.58
CA TYR A 230 6.31 -2.57 28.20
C TYR A 230 5.82 -2.11 26.82
N GLY A 231 5.75 -3.01 25.83
CA GLY A 231 5.19 -2.70 24.52
C GLY A 231 3.72 -2.23 24.62
N ALA A 232 2.91 -2.90 25.43
CA ALA A 232 1.53 -2.48 25.67
C ALA A 232 1.45 -1.11 26.37
N LYS A 233 2.33 -0.82 27.34
CA LYS A 233 2.38 0.48 28.00
C LYS A 233 2.75 1.61 27.03
N GLU A 234 3.74 1.40 26.15
CA GLU A 234 4.10 2.38 25.13
C GLU A 234 2.94 2.64 24.17
N LEU A 235 2.22 1.61 23.75
CA LEU A 235 1.04 1.75 22.91
C LEU A 235 -0.05 2.58 23.59
N ILE A 236 -0.35 2.30 24.87
CA ILE A 236 -1.35 3.05 25.65
C ILE A 236 -0.93 4.52 25.81
N LYS A 237 0.35 4.79 26.07
CA LYS A 237 0.92 6.12 26.15
C LYS A 237 0.69 6.91 24.85
N VAL A 238 1.02 6.30 23.71
CA VAL A 238 0.81 6.91 22.38
C VAL A 238 -0.68 7.13 22.09
N TRP A 239 -1.54 6.18 22.42
CA TRP A 239 -2.98 6.32 22.29
C TRP A 239 -3.55 7.48 23.11
N ASN A 240 -3.13 7.61 24.37
CA ASN A 240 -3.53 8.71 25.23
C ASN A 240 -3.03 10.06 24.70
N TYR A 241 -1.83 10.10 24.15
CA TYR A 241 -1.29 11.27 23.48
C TYR A 241 -2.15 11.67 22.26
N ILE A 242 -2.46 10.72 21.37
CA ILE A 242 -3.31 10.96 20.19
C ILE A 242 -4.67 11.51 20.60
N LYS A 243 -5.30 10.95 21.65
CA LYS A 243 -6.59 11.44 22.17
C LYS A 243 -6.50 12.87 22.67
N GLY A 244 -5.41 13.26 23.33
CA GLY A 244 -5.20 14.59 23.90
C GLY A 244 -4.82 15.65 22.85
N VAL A 245 -4.24 15.28 21.71
CA VAL A 245 -3.80 16.23 20.68
C VAL A 245 -4.84 16.36 19.57
N LYS A 246 -5.67 17.39 19.65
CA LYS A 246 -6.80 17.62 18.73
C LYS A 246 -6.40 17.52 17.25
N ASN A 247 -5.30 18.15 16.85
CA ASN A 247 -4.88 18.17 15.44
C ASN A 247 -4.47 16.80 14.91
N LEU A 248 -3.76 16.00 15.72
CA LEU A 248 -3.34 14.64 15.36
C LEU A 248 -4.55 13.72 15.23
N LYS A 249 -5.50 13.81 16.17
CA LYS A 249 -6.76 13.06 16.13
C LYS A 249 -7.60 13.42 14.89
N LEU A 250 -7.81 14.71 14.61
CA LEU A 250 -8.57 15.16 13.46
C LEU A 250 -7.91 14.73 12.14
N TYR A 251 -6.57 14.77 12.09
CA TYR A 251 -5.83 14.33 10.92
C TYR A 251 -6.00 12.83 10.67
N LEU A 252 -5.86 12.00 11.70
CA LEU A 252 -6.05 10.54 11.57
C LEU A 252 -7.48 10.19 11.15
N LEU A 253 -8.50 10.89 11.66
CA LEU A 253 -9.88 10.73 11.21
C LEU A 253 -10.04 11.14 9.74
N SER A 254 -9.48 12.28 9.34
CA SER A 254 -9.48 12.70 7.95
C SER A 254 -8.81 11.66 7.05
N TYR A 255 -7.61 11.22 7.45
CA TYR A 255 -6.84 10.19 6.74
C TYR A 255 -7.63 8.88 6.58
N PHE A 256 -8.27 8.43 7.64
CA PHE A 256 -9.10 7.25 7.64
C PHE A 256 -10.22 7.33 6.59
N PHE A 257 -10.98 8.43 6.57
CA PHE A 257 -12.10 8.58 5.65
C PHE A 257 -11.65 8.74 4.20
N TYR A 258 -10.72 9.65 3.89
CA TYR A 258 -10.34 9.80 2.50
C TYR A 258 -9.54 8.58 1.97
N SER A 259 -8.85 7.84 2.83
CA SER A 259 -8.18 6.60 2.45
C SER A 259 -9.18 5.50 2.06
N MET A 260 -10.39 5.46 2.65
CA MET A 260 -11.45 4.55 2.18
C MET A 260 -11.72 4.76 0.68
N GLY A 261 -11.89 6.01 0.24
CA GLY A 261 -12.12 6.33 -1.16
C GLY A 261 -10.89 6.03 -2.03
N VAL A 262 -9.73 6.54 -1.65
CA VAL A 262 -8.49 6.40 -2.44
C VAL A 262 -8.12 4.93 -2.65
N GLN A 263 -8.07 4.13 -1.57
CA GLN A 263 -7.66 2.73 -1.67
C GLN A 263 -8.67 1.88 -2.43
N THR A 264 -9.96 2.13 -2.23
CA THR A 264 -11.02 1.43 -2.97
C THR A 264 -10.91 1.73 -4.46
N ILE A 265 -10.79 2.99 -4.88
CA ILE A 265 -10.65 3.34 -6.30
C ILE A 265 -9.41 2.66 -6.90
N MET A 266 -8.29 2.64 -6.20
CA MET A 266 -7.07 1.99 -6.68
C MET A 266 -7.24 0.48 -6.90
N LEU A 267 -8.00 -0.19 -6.03
CA LEU A 267 -8.25 -1.63 -6.14
C LEU A 267 -9.28 -1.96 -7.23
N VAL A 268 -10.31 -1.12 -7.41
CA VAL A 268 -11.41 -1.42 -8.33
C VAL A 268 -11.24 -0.80 -9.72
N ALA A 269 -10.25 0.08 -9.95
CA ALA A 269 -10.09 0.80 -11.20
C ALA A 269 -9.97 -0.13 -12.43
N SER A 270 -9.18 -1.21 -12.32
CA SER A 270 -9.04 -2.19 -13.40
C SER A 270 -10.33 -2.96 -13.63
N TYR A 271 -11.01 -3.35 -12.54
CA TYR A 271 -12.29 -4.06 -12.63
C TYR A 271 -13.38 -3.19 -13.23
N PHE A 272 -13.40 -1.91 -12.92
CA PHE A 272 -14.29 -0.93 -13.55
C PHE A 272 -13.99 -0.79 -15.05
N GLY A 273 -12.74 -0.75 -15.46
CA GLY A 273 -12.32 -0.71 -16.85
C GLY A 273 -12.76 -1.96 -17.63
N ASP A 274 -12.69 -3.14 -17.02
CA ASP A 274 -13.16 -4.41 -17.59
C ASP A 274 -14.69 -4.41 -17.76
N LYS A 275 -15.43 -4.18 -16.69
CA LYS A 275 -16.89 -4.37 -16.65
C LYS A 275 -17.70 -3.22 -17.27
N GLU A 276 -17.30 -1.98 -17.06
CA GLU A 276 -18.06 -0.80 -17.47
C GLU A 276 -17.62 -0.22 -18.83
N ILE A 277 -16.35 -0.44 -19.20
CA ILE A 277 -15.76 0.10 -20.44
C ILE A 277 -15.45 -1.04 -21.44
N ASN A 278 -15.53 -2.31 -21.01
CA ASN A 278 -15.20 -3.51 -21.80
C ASN A 278 -13.77 -3.49 -22.38
N LEU A 279 -12.80 -3.06 -21.57
CA LEU A 279 -11.39 -3.07 -21.96
C LEU A 279 -10.83 -4.49 -21.89
N ASP A 280 -10.09 -4.87 -22.92
CA ASP A 280 -9.32 -6.12 -22.89
C ASP A 280 -8.16 -6.07 -21.86
N GLN A 281 -7.63 -7.23 -21.50
CA GLN A 281 -6.61 -7.38 -20.49
C GLN A 281 -5.34 -6.56 -20.77
N ASN A 282 -4.91 -6.44 -22.02
CA ASN A 282 -3.71 -5.66 -22.37
C ASN A 282 -3.93 -4.17 -22.11
N LYS A 283 -5.12 -3.66 -22.42
CA LYS A 283 -5.51 -2.28 -22.16
C LYS A 283 -5.64 -1.98 -20.67
N LEU A 284 -6.11 -2.93 -19.87
CA LEU A 284 -6.13 -2.81 -18.41
C LEU A 284 -4.73 -2.72 -17.82
N ILE A 285 -3.80 -3.58 -18.27
CA ILE A 285 -2.39 -3.51 -17.86
C ILE A 285 -1.77 -2.18 -18.27
N PHE A 286 -2.04 -1.71 -19.51
CA PHE A 286 -1.58 -0.41 -19.97
C PHE A 286 -2.12 0.74 -19.10
N THR A 287 -3.40 0.66 -18.69
CA THR A 287 -3.99 1.63 -17.74
C THR A 287 -3.25 1.66 -16.42
N ILE A 288 -2.94 0.49 -15.84
CA ILE A 288 -2.18 0.39 -14.60
C ILE A 288 -0.80 1.05 -14.76
N LEU A 289 -0.12 0.81 -15.87
CA LEU A 289 1.18 1.42 -16.18
C LEU A 289 1.07 2.94 -16.30
N ILE A 290 0.05 3.47 -16.97
CA ILE A 290 -0.23 4.91 -17.06
C ILE A 290 -0.38 5.50 -15.66
N ILE A 291 -1.23 4.92 -14.81
CA ILE A 291 -1.48 5.39 -13.44
C ILE A 291 -0.15 5.47 -12.68
N GLN A 292 0.68 4.44 -12.71
CA GLN A 292 1.93 4.36 -11.97
C GLN A 292 2.98 5.38 -12.48
N LEU A 293 3.13 5.52 -13.79
CA LEU A 293 4.08 6.47 -14.38
C LEU A 293 3.68 7.92 -14.08
N ILE A 294 2.39 8.23 -14.20
CA ILE A 294 1.87 9.57 -13.91
C ILE A 294 1.90 9.86 -12.40
N ALA A 295 1.78 8.85 -11.54
CA ALA A 295 1.90 9.02 -10.10
C ALA A 295 3.28 9.54 -9.66
N ILE A 296 4.34 9.24 -10.41
CA ILE A 296 5.68 9.81 -10.19
C ILE A 296 5.61 11.34 -10.29
N PHE A 297 5.03 11.83 -11.38
CA PHE A 297 4.84 13.28 -11.57
C PHE A 297 3.94 13.86 -10.46
N GLY A 298 2.83 13.21 -10.15
CA GLY A 298 1.88 13.64 -9.12
C GLY A 298 2.53 13.79 -7.73
N ALA A 299 3.40 12.86 -7.35
CA ALA A 299 4.10 12.91 -6.07
C ALA A 299 5.01 14.16 -5.96
N TYR A 300 5.81 14.46 -6.98
CA TYR A 300 6.67 15.66 -7.00
C TYR A 300 5.87 16.95 -7.15
N PHE A 301 4.83 16.95 -7.99
CA PHE A 301 3.98 18.11 -8.23
C PHE A 301 3.30 18.58 -6.93
N PHE A 302 2.67 17.66 -6.20
CA PHE A 302 2.01 18.03 -4.95
C PHE A 302 3.00 18.30 -3.81
N ALA A 303 4.19 17.68 -3.79
CA ALA A 303 5.26 18.08 -2.88
C ALA A 303 5.74 19.51 -3.15
N TYR A 304 5.79 19.94 -4.41
CA TYR A 304 6.11 21.32 -4.78
C TYR A 304 5.00 22.29 -4.33
N ILE A 305 3.72 21.98 -4.59
CA ILE A 305 2.57 22.80 -4.12
C ILE A 305 2.58 22.90 -2.59
N SER A 306 2.86 21.80 -1.90
CA SER A 306 2.93 21.76 -0.44
C SER A 306 4.01 22.69 0.11
N ARG A 307 5.17 22.76 -0.56
CA ARG A 307 6.23 23.72 -0.19
C ARG A 307 5.78 25.18 -0.32
N LEU A 308 4.95 25.51 -1.34
CA LEU A 308 4.48 26.86 -1.59
C LEU A 308 3.31 27.26 -0.67
N ARG A 309 2.31 26.37 -0.53
CA ARG A 309 1.03 26.68 0.13
C ARG A 309 0.74 25.85 1.40
N GLY A 310 1.63 24.92 1.73
CA GLY A 310 1.51 24.03 2.89
C GLY A 310 0.73 22.74 2.59
N ASN A 311 0.95 21.73 3.43
CA ASN A 311 0.37 20.39 3.28
C ASN A 311 -1.17 20.43 3.35
N LYS A 312 -1.74 21.25 4.23
CA LYS A 312 -3.19 21.37 4.39
C LYS A 312 -3.87 21.77 3.09
N PHE A 313 -3.35 22.82 2.43
CA PHE A 313 -3.88 23.28 1.15
C PHE A 313 -3.82 22.18 0.09
N SER A 314 -2.67 21.54 -0.04
CA SER A 314 -2.46 20.47 -1.05
C SER A 314 -3.39 19.27 -0.82
N LEU A 315 -3.55 18.82 0.44
CA LEU A 315 -4.44 17.71 0.78
C LEU A 315 -5.92 18.08 0.55
N ILE A 316 -6.36 19.31 0.87
CA ILE A 316 -7.70 19.79 0.58
C ILE A 316 -7.95 19.78 -0.94
N THR A 317 -7.03 20.33 -1.72
CA THR A 317 -7.13 20.38 -3.19
C THR A 317 -7.26 18.96 -3.75
N MET A 318 -6.40 18.03 -3.30
CA MET A 318 -6.47 16.64 -3.76
C MET A 318 -7.79 15.96 -3.38
N ASN A 319 -8.32 16.18 -2.17
CA ASN A 319 -9.62 15.61 -1.79
C ASN A 319 -10.76 16.15 -2.66
N ILE A 320 -10.75 17.43 -3.00
CA ILE A 320 -11.73 18.03 -3.92
C ILE A 320 -11.59 17.41 -5.31
N CYS A 321 -10.35 17.25 -5.82
CA CYS A 321 -10.11 16.60 -7.11
C CYS A 321 -10.56 15.14 -7.11
N TRP A 322 -10.39 14.38 -6.00
CA TRP A 322 -10.90 13.03 -5.86
C TRP A 322 -12.44 12.96 -5.93
N ILE A 323 -13.14 13.92 -5.33
CA ILE A 323 -14.60 14.04 -5.47
C ILE A 323 -14.98 14.25 -6.94
N ILE A 324 -14.26 15.12 -7.65
CA ILE A 324 -14.49 15.35 -9.08
C ILE A 324 -14.22 14.08 -9.89
N VAL A 325 -13.15 13.34 -9.58
CA VAL A 325 -12.84 12.05 -10.23
C VAL A 325 -13.99 11.05 -10.05
N CYS A 326 -14.53 10.90 -8.83
CA CYS A 326 -15.67 10.00 -8.60
C CYS A 326 -16.92 10.41 -9.39
N ILE A 327 -17.23 11.70 -9.42
CA ILE A 327 -18.36 12.23 -10.18
C ILE A 327 -18.14 12.01 -11.69
N THR A 328 -16.93 12.29 -12.18
CA THR A 328 -16.59 12.12 -13.60
C THR A 328 -16.64 10.64 -13.99
N ALA A 329 -16.15 9.72 -13.14
CA ALA A 329 -16.20 8.28 -13.39
C ALA A 329 -17.62 7.77 -13.66
N TYR A 330 -18.62 8.35 -13.01
CA TYR A 330 -20.03 8.00 -13.26
C TYR A 330 -20.45 8.21 -14.72
N TYR A 331 -19.89 9.22 -15.40
CA TYR A 331 -20.24 9.61 -16.78
C TYR A 331 -19.27 9.07 -17.85
N VAL A 332 -18.19 8.40 -17.46
CA VAL A 332 -17.23 7.82 -18.42
C VAL A 332 -17.86 6.62 -19.12
N THR A 333 -17.87 6.64 -20.46
CA THR A 333 -18.49 5.60 -21.30
C THR A 333 -17.56 5.06 -22.37
N ASP A 334 -16.43 5.70 -22.62
CA ASP A 334 -15.49 5.33 -23.68
C ASP A 334 -14.05 5.21 -23.16
N GLU A 335 -13.24 4.48 -23.92
CA GLU A 335 -11.85 4.17 -23.61
C GLU A 335 -10.98 5.42 -23.44
N THR A 336 -11.14 6.43 -24.30
CA THR A 336 -10.32 7.63 -24.25
C THR A 336 -10.57 8.43 -22.98
N LYS A 337 -11.85 8.62 -22.61
CA LYS A 337 -12.20 9.28 -21.35
C LYS A 337 -11.72 8.49 -20.14
N PHE A 338 -11.73 7.15 -20.22
CA PHE A 338 -11.22 6.30 -19.15
C PHE A 338 -9.71 6.49 -18.96
N TYR A 339 -8.91 6.57 -20.04
CA TYR A 339 -7.47 6.85 -19.91
C TYR A 339 -7.18 8.24 -19.34
N ILE A 340 -7.98 9.25 -19.69
CA ILE A 340 -7.85 10.59 -19.09
C ILE A 340 -8.16 10.55 -17.59
N LEU A 341 -9.22 9.83 -17.21
CA LEU A 341 -9.57 9.63 -15.82
C LEU A 341 -8.47 8.88 -15.05
N ALA A 342 -7.92 7.82 -15.64
CA ALA A 342 -6.80 7.06 -15.08
C ALA A 342 -5.56 7.92 -14.89
N ALA A 343 -5.26 8.80 -15.83
CA ALA A 343 -4.17 9.78 -15.71
C ALA A 343 -4.40 10.73 -14.52
N ALA A 344 -5.63 11.25 -14.36
CA ALA A 344 -5.99 12.09 -13.21
C ALA A 344 -5.86 11.32 -11.88
N VAL A 345 -6.32 10.07 -11.83
CA VAL A 345 -6.13 9.16 -10.69
C VAL A 345 -4.65 9.01 -10.37
N GLY A 346 -3.79 8.79 -11.37
CA GLY A 346 -2.35 8.67 -11.18
C GLY A 346 -1.74 9.91 -10.51
N VAL A 347 -2.03 11.11 -11.03
CA VAL A 347 -1.54 12.38 -10.43
C VAL A 347 -1.96 12.49 -8.96
N LEU A 348 -3.23 12.23 -8.68
CA LEU A 348 -3.78 12.37 -7.32
C LEU A 348 -3.25 11.28 -6.38
N MET A 349 -3.11 10.05 -6.85
CA MET A 349 -2.57 8.91 -6.10
C MET A 349 -1.16 9.21 -5.59
N GLY A 350 -0.25 9.61 -6.48
CA GLY A 350 1.13 9.91 -6.11
C GLY A 350 1.22 11.05 -5.09
N GLY A 351 0.43 12.10 -5.29
CA GLY A 351 0.37 13.25 -4.39
C GLY A 351 -0.19 12.89 -3.01
N ILE A 352 -1.37 12.27 -2.97
CA ILE A 352 -2.06 12.03 -1.70
C ILE A 352 -1.33 11.00 -0.83
N GLN A 353 -0.77 9.95 -1.41
CA GLN A 353 0.01 8.96 -0.66
C GLN A 353 1.27 9.57 -0.06
N SER A 354 2.04 10.32 -0.85
CA SER A 354 3.29 10.93 -0.40
C SER A 354 3.07 12.02 0.66
N LEU A 355 2.08 12.91 0.46
CA LEU A 355 1.79 13.98 1.40
C LEU A 355 1.06 13.50 2.66
N SER A 356 0.27 12.43 2.59
CA SER A 356 -0.34 11.85 3.80
C SER A 356 0.72 11.36 4.77
N ARG A 357 1.72 10.61 4.28
CA ARG A 357 2.85 10.11 5.10
C ARG A 357 3.67 11.27 5.67
N SER A 358 4.04 12.25 4.87
CA SER A 358 4.85 13.37 5.32
C SER A 358 4.10 14.30 6.28
N THR A 359 2.80 14.54 6.05
CA THR A 359 1.96 15.35 6.94
C THR A 359 1.80 14.70 8.30
N PHE A 360 1.57 13.39 8.34
CA PHE A 360 1.54 12.66 9.59
C PHE A 360 2.87 12.81 10.35
N SER A 361 4.00 12.64 9.65
CA SER A 361 5.34 12.86 10.22
C SER A 361 5.53 14.26 10.82
N LYS A 362 4.98 15.32 10.18
CA LYS A 362 5.04 16.71 10.66
C LYS A 362 4.19 16.96 11.91
N LEU A 363 3.15 16.17 12.10
CA LEU A 363 2.24 16.28 13.26
C LEU A 363 2.75 15.54 14.49
N LEU A 364 3.79 14.71 14.34
CA LEU A 364 4.39 14.00 15.46
C LEU A 364 5.15 14.97 16.36
N PRO A 365 5.20 14.72 17.68
CA PRO A 365 6.01 15.51 18.60
C PRO A 365 7.50 15.42 18.28
N LYS A 366 8.25 16.52 18.50
CA LYS A 366 9.67 16.62 18.09
C LYS A 366 10.65 15.73 18.88
N GLU A 367 10.29 15.31 20.07
CA GLU A 367 11.20 14.61 21.03
C GLU A 367 10.87 13.14 21.23
N ILE A 368 10.29 12.47 20.21
CA ILE A 368 9.74 11.14 20.38
C ILE A 368 10.66 10.04 19.85
N GLY A 369 10.96 9.09 20.78
CA GLY A 369 11.51 7.76 20.45
C GLY A 369 10.46 6.75 19.97
N ASP A 370 9.14 7.05 20.06
CA ASP A 370 8.03 6.11 19.89
C ASP A 370 7.42 6.17 18.47
N THR A 371 8.24 6.41 17.46
CA THR A 371 7.78 6.63 16.07
C THR A 371 7.08 5.43 15.47
N ALA A 372 7.47 4.20 15.79
CA ALA A 372 6.82 2.99 15.28
C ALA A 372 5.41 2.85 15.83
N SER A 373 5.17 3.13 17.12
CA SER A 373 3.84 3.11 17.73
C SER A 373 2.90 4.17 17.12
N PHE A 374 3.40 5.37 16.80
CA PHE A 374 2.61 6.36 16.09
C PHE A 374 2.26 5.92 14.68
N PHE A 375 3.23 5.43 13.91
CA PHE A 375 2.99 4.93 12.56
C PHE A 375 2.14 3.66 12.54
N ASN A 376 2.08 2.90 13.64
CA ASN A 376 1.14 1.81 13.80
C ASN A 376 -0.31 2.32 13.79
N PHE A 377 -0.65 3.40 14.50
CA PHE A 377 -2.00 3.98 14.44
C PHE A 377 -2.33 4.53 13.05
N TYR A 378 -1.35 5.10 12.35
CA TYR A 378 -1.50 5.47 10.94
C TYR A 378 -1.77 4.25 10.05
N GLY A 379 -1.03 3.16 10.25
CA GLY A 379 -1.21 1.88 9.55
C GLY A 379 -2.55 1.21 9.86
N ILE A 380 -3.01 1.21 11.12
CA ILE A 380 -4.34 0.71 11.50
C ILE A 380 -5.44 1.51 10.78
N SER A 381 -5.33 2.84 10.75
CA SER A 381 -6.27 3.69 10.02
C SER A 381 -6.31 3.31 8.53
N TYR A 382 -5.16 3.06 7.92
CA TYR A 382 -5.05 2.58 6.54
C TYR A 382 -5.72 1.21 6.36
N ASN A 383 -5.35 0.21 7.17
CA ASN A 383 -5.82 -1.17 7.04
C ASN A 383 -7.36 -1.26 7.16
N ILE A 384 -7.92 -0.61 8.19
CA ILE A 384 -9.37 -0.59 8.40
C ILE A 384 -10.07 0.20 7.28
N SER A 385 -9.46 1.28 6.77
CA SER A 385 -10.03 2.07 5.67
C SER A 385 -10.15 1.24 4.39
N VAL A 386 -9.16 0.40 4.07
CA VAL A 386 -9.22 -0.51 2.92
C VAL A 386 -10.38 -1.48 3.08
N VAL A 387 -10.50 -2.15 4.24
CA VAL A 387 -11.57 -3.14 4.48
C VAL A 387 -12.95 -2.52 4.39
N ILE A 388 -13.19 -1.39 5.07
CA ILE A 388 -14.50 -0.74 5.07
C ILE A 388 -14.81 -0.13 3.70
N GLY A 389 -13.84 0.48 3.05
CA GLY A 389 -14.00 1.11 1.74
C GLY A 389 -14.40 0.09 0.67
N THR A 390 -13.68 -1.02 0.57
CA THR A 390 -13.97 -2.09 -0.39
C THR A 390 -15.28 -2.81 -0.08
N PHE A 391 -15.57 -3.06 1.20
CA PHE A 391 -16.86 -3.64 1.61
C PHE A 391 -18.03 -2.71 1.24
N SER A 392 -17.92 -1.42 1.53
CA SER A 392 -18.97 -0.43 1.19
C SER A 392 -19.19 -0.36 -0.32
N TYR A 393 -18.12 -0.38 -1.11
CA TYR A 393 -18.20 -0.40 -2.56
C TYR A 393 -18.97 -1.63 -3.06
N GLY A 394 -18.57 -2.83 -2.65
CA GLY A 394 -19.22 -4.08 -3.06
C GLY A 394 -20.69 -4.18 -2.59
N TYR A 395 -20.99 -3.71 -1.37
CA TYR A 395 -22.36 -3.68 -0.86
C TYR A 395 -23.26 -2.76 -1.68
N ILE A 396 -22.77 -1.55 -2.02
CA ILE A 396 -23.55 -0.61 -2.84
C ILE A 396 -23.74 -1.18 -4.26
N GLU A 397 -22.72 -1.81 -4.84
CA GLU A 397 -22.83 -2.49 -6.15
C GLU A 397 -23.91 -3.58 -6.10
N GLN A 398 -23.92 -4.39 -5.05
CA GLN A 398 -24.92 -5.46 -4.88
C GLN A 398 -26.36 -4.91 -4.77
N VAL A 399 -26.55 -3.81 -4.05
CA VAL A 399 -27.89 -3.20 -3.85
C VAL A 399 -28.36 -2.44 -5.08
N THR A 400 -27.46 -1.74 -5.78
CA THR A 400 -27.83 -0.87 -6.91
C THR A 400 -27.70 -1.54 -8.27
N GLY A 401 -26.98 -2.67 -8.34
CA GLY A 401 -26.62 -3.33 -9.60
C GLY A 401 -25.66 -2.51 -10.48
N SER A 402 -24.97 -1.49 -9.91
CA SER A 402 -24.20 -0.52 -10.69
C SER A 402 -22.87 -0.19 -10.03
N MET A 403 -21.77 -0.53 -10.69
CA MET A 403 -20.42 -0.12 -10.28
C MET A 403 -20.25 1.41 -10.28
N ARG A 404 -20.90 2.10 -11.23
CA ARG A 404 -20.88 3.56 -11.32
C ARG A 404 -21.48 4.22 -10.09
N SER A 405 -22.60 3.69 -9.59
CA SER A 405 -23.22 4.15 -8.34
C SER A 405 -22.31 3.91 -7.13
N SER A 406 -21.58 2.78 -7.10
CA SER A 406 -20.62 2.48 -6.05
C SER A 406 -19.45 3.47 -6.04
N VAL A 407 -18.88 3.80 -7.20
CA VAL A 407 -17.82 4.82 -7.31
C VAL A 407 -18.35 6.20 -6.88
N LEU A 408 -19.57 6.57 -7.29
CA LEU A 408 -20.17 7.84 -6.89
C LEU A 408 -20.36 7.93 -5.38
N ALA A 409 -20.76 6.85 -4.73
CA ALA A 409 -20.95 6.81 -3.28
C ALA A 409 -19.64 7.01 -2.49
N LEU A 410 -18.47 6.68 -3.06
CA LEU A 410 -17.17 6.96 -2.45
C LEU A 410 -16.93 8.46 -2.23
N THR A 411 -17.63 9.35 -2.95
CA THR A 411 -17.57 10.81 -2.71
C THR A 411 -17.90 11.17 -1.26
N LEU A 412 -18.79 10.39 -0.61
CA LEU A 412 -19.14 10.62 0.79
C LEU A 412 -17.93 10.51 1.71
N PHE A 413 -17.06 9.53 1.48
CA PHE A 413 -15.85 9.35 2.26
C PHE A 413 -14.88 10.53 2.09
N PHE A 414 -14.72 11.03 0.86
CA PHE A 414 -13.91 12.21 0.60
C PHE A 414 -14.50 13.48 1.25
N ILE A 415 -15.82 13.66 1.22
CA ILE A 415 -16.50 14.80 1.85
C ILE A 415 -16.30 14.76 3.38
N ILE A 416 -16.47 13.60 4.02
CA ILE A 416 -16.25 13.45 5.46
C ILE A 416 -14.77 13.68 5.80
N GLY A 417 -13.85 13.07 5.03
CA GLY A 417 -12.41 13.27 5.19
C GLY A 417 -11.99 14.72 5.04
N LEU A 418 -12.53 15.41 4.03
CA LEU A 418 -12.32 16.84 3.79
C LEU A 418 -12.81 17.69 4.96
N SER A 419 -13.98 17.37 5.51
CA SER A 419 -14.55 18.09 6.66
C SER A 419 -13.60 18.05 7.86
N PHE A 420 -13.08 16.88 8.23
CA PHE A 420 -12.08 16.77 9.31
C PHE A 420 -10.78 17.52 8.97
N LEU A 421 -10.35 17.50 7.73
CA LEU A 421 -9.11 18.16 7.28
C LEU A 421 -9.20 19.68 7.37
N ILE A 422 -10.36 20.27 7.07
CA ILE A 422 -10.61 21.70 7.19
C ILE A 422 -10.41 22.18 8.63
N PHE A 423 -10.85 21.39 9.61
CA PHE A 423 -10.68 21.73 11.03
C PHE A 423 -9.30 21.39 11.61
N THR A 424 -8.47 20.65 10.89
CA THR A 424 -7.10 20.32 11.31
C THR A 424 -6.19 21.54 11.11
N LYS A 425 -5.39 21.89 12.12
CA LYS A 425 -4.34 22.90 12.00
C LYS A 425 -3.01 22.22 11.71
N ILE A 426 -2.51 22.37 10.49
CA ILE A 426 -1.20 21.88 10.05
C ILE A 426 -0.31 23.10 9.87
N LYS A 427 0.80 23.16 10.61
CA LYS A 427 1.79 24.23 10.42
C LYS A 427 2.40 24.12 9.02
N LYS A 428 2.67 25.26 8.40
CA LYS A 428 3.45 25.34 7.17
C LYS A 428 4.83 24.74 7.36
#